data_bb1c2892335614b487108cb1f243dd90
#
_entry.id   bb1c2892335614b487108cb1f243dd90
#
_cell.length_a   1.000
_cell.length_b   1.000
_cell.length_c   1.000
_cell.angle_alpha   90.00
_cell.angle_beta   90.00
_cell.angle_gamma   90.00
#
_symmetry.space_group_name_H-M   'P 1'
#
loop_
_entity.id
_entity.type
_entity.pdbx_description
1 polymer ?
#
loop_
_entity_poly.entity_id
_entity_poly.type
_entity_poly.pdbx_seq_one_letter_code
_entity_poly.pdbx_strand_id
1 'polypeptide(L)'
;VEDHRIRVLEPPEGIPASNMPVLRPLLDRLTTTLGTTSVAAGVLVVLGVLMAVSGRYGIAAPTFLLCFMTPVSLYFGYHVFAGSSPMRKLSAKPFRLVSGLDGAVVAGSRVSVPLDGRWLAVRLPAPLRAQLAAQRRLWVLGPFVLLPGVIGPRRGVFRDAPVKGSAPLVAEPVTPGRMLTLQRRLLASYYLLGAGITVVAGAFALWVSFDFPDRDSLIVPNTRVLAVLCGLATIGLGITALVVARPSPEPRWTELAVISGPASVNLFGMVTLKGRTVLPGGREVTVQAAGSDPSLAANIAATGRLWVLGVPVAGKMAKAGVPGHAVFGQVKFGS
;
A
#
# COMPACT_ATOMS: atom_id res chain seq x y z
N VAL A 1 15.20 11.17 30.80
CA VAL A 1 14.97 10.96 29.35
C VAL A 1 13.53 11.40 29.13
N GLU A 2 13.33 12.61 28.61
CA GLU A 2 12.01 13.08 28.22
C GLU A 2 11.47 12.12 27.14
N ASP A 3 10.40 11.44 27.50
CA ASP A 3 9.62 10.62 26.58
C ASP A 3 8.96 11.56 25.55
N HIS A 4 9.72 11.96 24.54
CA HIS A 4 9.22 12.72 23.41
C HIS A 4 8.27 11.80 22.64
N ARG A 5 7.02 11.72 23.11
CA ARG A 5 5.96 10.98 22.43
C ARG A 5 5.93 11.41 20.98
N ILE A 6 6.33 10.50 20.11
CA ILE A 6 6.30 10.71 18.66
C ILE A 6 4.86 11.06 18.29
N ARG A 7 4.63 12.30 17.88
CA ARG A 7 3.31 12.75 17.43
C ARG A 7 3.02 12.10 16.08
N VAL A 8 1.86 11.48 15.99
CA VAL A 8 1.36 10.87 14.75
C VAL A 8 -0.01 11.43 14.45
N LEU A 9 -0.39 11.33 13.19
CA LEU A 9 -1.75 11.62 12.76
C LEU A 9 -2.72 10.65 13.41
N GLU A 10 -3.68 11.18 14.14
CA GLU A 10 -4.82 10.44 14.69
C GLU A 10 -6.13 11.07 14.22
N PRO A 11 -7.17 10.27 14.00
CA PRO A 11 -8.49 10.81 13.73
C PRO A 11 -8.95 11.68 14.90
N PRO A 12 -9.37 12.91 14.65
CA PRO A 12 -9.95 13.74 15.71
C PRO A 12 -11.25 13.13 16.20
N GLU A 13 -11.47 13.13 17.51
CA GLU A 13 -12.69 12.60 18.11
C GLU A 13 -13.91 13.44 17.72
N GLY A 14 -15.04 12.77 17.46
CA GLY A 14 -16.30 13.43 17.14
C GLY A 14 -16.39 14.02 15.73
N ILE A 15 -15.31 14.04 14.95
CA ILE A 15 -15.35 14.57 13.59
C ILE A 15 -15.68 13.44 12.59
N PRO A 16 -16.70 13.64 11.71
CA PRO A 16 -16.99 12.67 10.66
C PRO A 16 -15.77 12.39 9.77
N ALA A 17 -15.61 11.14 9.36
CA ALA A 17 -14.48 10.71 8.53
C ALA A 17 -14.39 11.49 7.19
N SER A 18 -15.55 11.89 6.62
CA SER A 18 -15.62 12.72 5.41
C SER A 18 -15.05 14.14 5.57
N ASN A 19 -15.05 14.65 6.81
CA ASN A 19 -14.56 16.00 7.11
C ASN A 19 -13.08 16.02 7.49
N MET A 20 -12.44 14.85 7.55
CA MET A 20 -11.01 14.75 7.80
C MET A 20 -10.23 15.14 6.53
N PRO A 21 -9.40 16.20 6.57
CA PRO A 21 -8.68 16.69 5.38
C PRO A 21 -7.83 15.64 4.69
N VAL A 22 -7.37 14.66 5.45
CA VAL A 22 -6.50 13.57 4.98
C VAL A 22 -7.28 12.40 4.38
N LEU A 23 -8.46 12.07 4.92
CA LEU A 23 -9.27 10.95 4.43
C LEU A 23 -10.16 11.34 3.25
N ARG A 24 -10.63 12.59 3.19
CA ARG A 24 -11.47 13.07 2.10
C ARG A 24 -10.86 12.83 0.71
N PRO A 25 -9.59 13.20 0.43
CA PRO A 25 -8.98 12.92 -0.87
C PRO A 25 -8.89 11.42 -1.18
N LEU A 26 -8.71 10.57 -0.17
CA LEU A 26 -8.71 9.11 -0.34
C LEU A 26 -10.10 8.57 -0.69
N LEU A 27 -11.14 9.05 -0.04
CA LEU A 27 -12.52 8.66 -0.30
C LEU A 27 -12.96 9.11 -1.70
N ASP A 28 -12.63 10.33 -2.09
CA ASP A 28 -12.93 10.87 -3.43
C ASP A 28 -12.23 10.08 -4.54
N ARG A 29 -11.03 9.58 -4.26
CA ARG A 29 -10.24 8.78 -5.20
C ARG A 29 -10.71 7.35 -5.35
N LEU A 30 -11.10 6.72 -4.27
CA LEU A 30 -11.65 5.37 -4.35
C LEU A 30 -12.80 5.33 -5.36
N THR A 31 -13.57 6.40 -5.49
CA THR A 31 -14.64 6.54 -6.50
C THR A 31 -14.11 6.78 -7.91
N THR A 32 -13.08 7.61 -8.05
CA THR A 32 -12.47 7.91 -9.37
C THR A 32 -11.71 6.69 -9.90
N THR A 33 -10.93 6.00 -9.06
CA THR A 33 -10.22 4.77 -9.44
C THR A 33 -11.19 3.66 -9.87
N LEU A 34 -12.37 3.60 -9.27
CA LEU A 34 -13.42 2.66 -9.67
C LEU A 34 -13.94 2.95 -11.07
N GLY A 35 -14.22 4.21 -11.36
CA GLY A 35 -14.63 4.64 -12.70
C GLY A 35 -13.56 4.31 -13.73
N THR A 36 -12.30 4.66 -13.46
CA THR A 36 -11.18 4.42 -14.40
C THR A 36 -10.88 2.94 -14.61
N THR A 37 -10.91 2.09 -13.57
CA THR A 37 -10.69 0.63 -13.73
C THR A 37 -11.84 -0.05 -14.47
N SER A 38 -13.08 0.37 -14.25
CA SER A 38 -14.24 -0.15 -14.97
C SER A 38 -14.20 0.23 -16.44
N VAL A 39 -13.86 1.48 -16.76
CA VAL A 39 -13.67 1.95 -18.14
C VAL A 39 -12.52 1.20 -18.81
N ALA A 40 -11.38 1.05 -18.13
CA ALA A 40 -10.23 0.31 -18.65
C ALA A 40 -10.60 -1.16 -18.95
N ALA A 41 -11.30 -1.83 -18.04
CA ALA A 41 -11.79 -3.20 -18.27
C ALA A 41 -12.73 -3.27 -19.47
N GLY A 42 -13.66 -2.31 -19.60
CA GLY A 42 -14.56 -2.22 -20.75
C GLY A 42 -13.81 -2.03 -22.07
N VAL A 43 -12.82 -1.14 -22.11
CA VAL A 43 -11.96 -0.91 -23.29
C VAL A 43 -11.19 -2.20 -23.67
N LEU A 44 -10.63 -2.91 -22.67
CA LEU A 44 -9.91 -4.18 -22.91
C LEU A 44 -10.84 -5.26 -23.50
N VAL A 45 -12.09 -5.35 -23.02
CA VAL A 45 -13.08 -6.26 -23.58
C VAL A 45 -13.39 -5.92 -25.02
N VAL A 46 -13.69 -4.65 -25.31
CA VAL A 46 -14.00 -4.19 -26.67
C VAL A 46 -12.81 -4.45 -27.61
N LEU A 47 -11.60 -4.10 -27.21
CA LEU A 47 -10.40 -4.38 -27.99
C LEU A 47 -10.20 -5.86 -28.23
N GLY A 48 -10.35 -6.70 -27.20
CA GLY A 48 -10.23 -8.16 -27.34
C GLY A 48 -11.25 -8.74 -28.32
N VAL A 49 -12.50 -8.28 -28.27
CA VAL A 49 -13.56 -8.69 -29.21
C VAL A 49 -13.25 -8.21 -30.64
N LEU A 50 -12.87 -6.95 -30.83
CA LEU A 50 -12.50 -6.42 -32.14
C LEU A 50 -11.30 -7.16 -32.75
N MET A 51 -10.29 -7.49 -31.94
CA MET A 51 -9.14 -8.29 -32.38
C MET A 51 -9.55 -9.70 -32.78
N ALA A 52 -10.46 -10.34 -32.03
CA ALA A 52 -10.97 -11.67 -32.34
C ALA A 52 -11.77 -11.67 -33.65
N VAL A 53 -12.66 -10.68 -33.83
CA VAL A 53 -13.50 -10.57 -35.03
C VAL A 53 -12.69 -10.21 -36.28
N SER A 54 -11.63 -9.38 -36.14
CA SER A 54 -10.79 -8.97 -37.26
C SER A 54 -9.95 -10.09 -37.87
N GLY A 55 -9.74 -11.18 -37.15
CA GLY A 55 -8.91 -12.31 -37.53
C GLY A 55 -7.42 -12.01 -37.77
N ARG A 56 -7.05 -10.71 -37.81
CA ARG A 56 -5.68 -10.23 -38.14
C ARG A 56 -4.64 -10.54 -37.09
N TYR A 57 -5.03 -10.75 -35.86
CA TYR A 57 -4.12 -10.85 -34.70
C TYR A 57 -3.99 -12.27 -34.16
N GLY A 58 -4.53 -13.27 -34.87
CA GLY A 58 -4.60 -14.65 -34.38
C GLY A 58 -5.41 -14.76 -33.07
N ILE A 59 -5.47 -15.95 -32.51
CA ILE A 59 -6.26 -16.24 -31.30
C ILE A 59 -5.54 -15.77 -30.02
N ALA A 60 -4.21 -15.68 -30.02
CA ALA A 60 -3.42 -15.45 -28.82
C ALA A 60 -3.62 -14.06 -28.18
N ALA A 61 -3.61 -12.99 -28.97
CA ALA A 61 -3.75 -11.63 -28.47
C ALA A 61 -5.14 -11.34 -27.86
N PRO A 62 -6.27 -11.66 -28.53
CA PRO A 62 -7.58 -11.53 -27.93
C PRO A 62 -7.77 -12.43 -26.71
N THR A 63 -7.24 -13.67 -26.72
CA THR A 63 -7.29 -14.57 -25.56
C THR A 63 -6.54 -13.98 -24.37
N PHE A 64 -5.35 -13.43 -24.56
CA PHE A 64 -4.61 -12.76 -23.49
C PHE A 64 -5.37 -11.57 -22.89
N LEU A 65 -5.93 -10.70 -23.74
CA LEU A 65 -6.73 -9.56 -23.29
C LEU A 65 -7.98 -9.98 -22.52
N LEU A 66 -8.74 -10.94 -23.07
CA LEU A 66 -9.99 -11.36 -22.48
C LEU A 66 -9.81 -12.26 -21.25
N CYS A 67 -8.89 -13.23 -21.31
CA CYS A 67 -8.75 -14.23 -20.26
C CYS A 67 -7.78 -13.80 -19.13
N PHE A 68 -6.88 -12.87 -19.38
CA PHE A 68 -5.89 -12.44 -18.38
C PHE A 68 -6.08 -10.99 -17.94
N MET A 69 -6.02 -10.03 -18.86
CA MET A 69 -6.04 -8.60 -18.50
C MET A 69 -7.41 -8.16 -18.01
N THR A 70 -8.50 -8.68 -18.61
CA THR A 70 -9.86 -8.32 -18.17
C THR A 70 -10.17 -8.80 -16.76
N PRO A 71 -9.97 -10.10 -16.39
CA PRO A 71 -10.17 -10.57 -15.02
C PRO A 71 -9.29 -9.84 -14.00
N VAL A 72 -8.04 -9.53 -14.33
CA VAL A 72 -7.13 -8.75 -13.46
C VAL A 72 -7.72 -7.36 -13.21
N SER A 73 -8.17 -6.65 -14.25
CA SER A 73 -8.77 -5.32 -14.12
C SER A 73 -10.07 -5.35 -13.31
N LEU A 74 -10.94 -6.36 -13.56
CA LEU A 74 -12.18 -6.56 -12.81
C LEU A 74 -11.91 -6.91 -11.34
N TYR A 75 -10.91 -7.75 -11.07
CA TYR A 75 -10.49 -8.09 -9.71
C TYR A 75 -10.05 -6.85 -8.93
N PHE A 76 -9.18 -6.01 -9.51
CA PHE A 76 -8.78 -4.74 -8.89
C PHE A 76 -9.97 -3.80 -8.71
N GLY A 77 -10.82 -3.63 -9.73
CA GLY A 77 -12.03 -2.83 -9.66
C GLY A 77 -12.97 -3.31 -8.53
N TYR A 78 -13.21 -4.61 -8.44
CA TYR A 78 -14.03 -5.22 -7.39
C TYR A 78 -13.46 -4.95 -5.99
N HIS A 79 -12.16 -5.14 -5.78
CA HIS A 79 -11.54 -4.90 -4.48
C HIS A 79 -11.61 -3.43 -4.05
N VAL A 80 -11.41 -2.51 -4.98
CA VAL A 80 -11.59 -1.08 -4.74
C VAL A 80 -13.05 -0.80 -4.39
N PHE A 81 -14.02 -1.33 -5.16
CA PHE A 81 -15.44 -1.13 -4.90
C PHE A 81 -15.90 -1.72 -3.58
N ALA A 82 -15.57 -2.97 -3.30
CA ALA A 82 -15.94 -3.63 -2.05
C ALA A 82 -15.39 -2.92 -0.81
N GLY A 83 -14.26 -2.22 -0.93
CA GLY A 83 -13.69 -1.38 0.13
C GLY A 83 -14.32 0.00 0.23
N SER A 84 -14.57 0.68 -0.90
CA SER A 84 -14.95 2.09 -0.94
C SER A 84 -16.44 2.35 -0.67
N SER A 85 -17.32 1.54 -1.23
CA SER A 85 -18.77 1.78 -1.14
C SER A 85 -19.31 1.78 0.29
N PRO A 86 -18.99 0.78 1.16
CA PRO A 86 -19.40 0.84 2.57
C PRO A 86 -18.71 1.98 3.32
N MET A 87 -17.43 2.27 3.05
CA MET A 87 -16.70 3.36 3.69
C MET A 87 -17.36 4.71 3.40
N ARG A 88 -17.79 4.95 2.16
CA ARG A 88 -18.50 6.18 1.77
C ARG A 88 -19.81 6.35 2.52
N LYS A 89 -20.60 5.27 2.70
CA LYS A 89 -21.87 5.31 3.45
C LYS A 89 -21.64 5.62 4.93
N LEU A 90 -20.52 5.17 5.49
CA LEU A 90 -20.18 5.38 6.89
C LEU A 90 -19.40 6.68 7.13
N SER A 91 -18.91 7.34 6.09
CA SER A 91 -18.03 8.51 6.20
C SER A 91 -18.66 9.71 6.91
N ALA A 92 -19.99 9.77 6.98
CA ALA A 92 -20.73 10.77 7.78
C ALA A 92 -20.63 10.56 9.30
N LYS A 93 -20.09 9.41 9.74
CA LYS A 93 -19.93 9.08 11.16
C LYS A 93 -18.48 9.29 11.59
N PRO A 94 -18.23 9.65 12.87
CA PRO A 94 -16.90 9.73 13.41
C PRO A 94 -16.30 8.35 13.64
N PHE A 95 -14.98 8.26 13.63
CA PHE A 95 -14.28 7.11 14.13
C PHE A 95 -14.39 7.02 15.65
N ARG A 96 -14.57 5.81 16.16
CA ARG A 96 -14.54 5.51 17.60
C ARG A 96 -13.18 4.94 17.98
N LEU A 97 -12.52 5.52 18.97
CA LEU A 97 -11.31 4.98 19.55
C LEU A 97 -11.66 3.74 20.38
N VAL A 98 -10.92 2.66 20.14
CA VAL A 98 -10.93 1.44 20.94
C VAL A 98 -9.54 1.28 21.52
N SER A 99 -9.43 1.36 22.84
CA SER A 99 -8.19 1.23 23.59
C SER A 99 -8.25 0.01 24.51
N GLY A 100 -7.08 -0.45 24.95
CA GLY A 100 -6.97 -1.56 25.88
C GLY A 100 -7.06 -2.94 25.24
N LEU A 101 -7.58 -3.11 24.06
CA LEU A 101 -7.70 -4.35 23.24
C LEU A 101 -7.63 -5.68 24.03
N ASP A 102 -8.23 -5.71 25.24
CA ASP A 102 -8.25 -6.87 26.09
C ASP A 102 -9.10 -7.97 25.45
N GLY A 103 -8.60 -9.19 25.43
CA GLY A 103 -9.24 -10.28 24.73
C GLY A 103 -9.03 -10.31 23.21
N ALA A 104 -8.33 -9.33 22.62
CA ALA A 104 -7.98 -9.42 21.20
C ALA A 104 -7.09 -10.64 20.91
N VAL A 105 -7.36 -11.33 19.80
CA VAL A 105 -6.67 -12.54 19.42
C VAL A 105 -6.15 -12.48 17.99
N VAL A 106 -5.11 -13.26 17.69
CA VAL A 106 -4.46 -13.28 16.38
C VAL A 106 -4.39 -14.70 15.81
N ALA A 107 -4.73 -14.85 14.53
CA ALA A 107 -4.57 -16.08 13.75
C ALA A 107 -3.88 -15.74 12.41
N GLY A 108 -2.59 -16.05 12.30
CA GLY A 108 -1.79 -15.70 11.11
C GLY A 108 -1.83 -14.20 10.82
N SER A 109 -2.39 -13.78 9.68
CA SER A 109 -2.53 -12.37 9.31
C SER A 109 -3.82 -11.70 9.81
N ARG A 110 -4.71 -12.44 10.46
CA ARG A 110 -5.99 -11.92 10.95
C ARG A 110 -5.90 -11.60 12.42
N VAL A 111 -6.42 -10.43 12.80
CA VAL A 111 -6.61 -10.03 14.19
C VAL A 111 -8.11 -9.93 14.42
N SER A 112 -8.59 -10.52 15.49
CA SER A 112 -9.99 -10.42 15.92
C SER A 112 -10.05 -9.61 17.22
N VAL A 113 -10.82 -8.53 17.19
CA VAL A 113 -10.99 -7.60 18.31
C VAL A 113 -12.42 -7.73 18.81
N PRO A 114 -12.66 -7.97 20.11
CA PRO A 114 -14.01 -7.97 20.65
C PRO A 114 -14.56 -6.54 20.63
N LEU A 115 -15.77 -6.38 20.08
CA LEU A 115 -16.41 -5.09 19.91
C LEU A 115 -17.93 -5.24 19.98
N ASP A 116 -18.54 -4.63 20.98
CA ASP A 116 -20.01 -4.59 21.16
C ASP A 116 -20.66 -6.00 21.10
N GLY A 117 -20.09 -6.98 21.80
CA GLY A 117 -20.59 -8.35 21.85
C GLY A 117 -20.30 -9.21 20.60
N ARG A 118 -19.60 -8.67 19.60
CA ARG A 118 -19.17 -9.37 18.37
C ARG A 118 -17.68 -9.27 18.18
N TRP A 119 -17.14 -10.04 17.25
CA TRP A 119 -15.72 -10.03 16.91
C TRP A 119 -15.50 -9.32 15.57
N LEU A 120 -14.70 -8.27 15.57
CA LEU A 120 -14.24 -7.62 14.35
C LEU A 120 -12.93 -8.29 13.90
N ALA A 121 -13.02 -9.17 12.90
CA ALA A 121 -11.86 -9.83 12.31
C ALA A 121 -11.32 -8.99 11.14
N VAL A 122 -10.08 -8.51 11.26
CA VAL A 122 -9.41 -7.68 10.25
C VAL A 122 -8.10 -8.35 9.82
N ARG A 123 -7.78 -8.28 8.53
CA ARG A 123 -6.50 -8.75 8.00
C ARG A 123 -5.47 -7.62 8.05
N LEU A 124 -4.43 -7.81 8.84
CA LEU A 124 -3.35 -6.85 9.01
C LEU A 124 -2.01 -7.47 8.59
N PRO A 125 -1.23 -6.80 7.73
CA PRO A 125 0.16 -7.15 7.48
C PRO A 125 0.99 -7.14 8.77
N ALA A 126 2.11 -7.84 8.77
CA ALA A 126 2.97 -7.97 9.94
C ALA A 126 3.37 -6.64 10.61
N PRO A 127 3.74 -5.58 9.87
CA PRO A 127 4.05 -4.28 10.49
C PRO A 127 2.86 -3.68 11.25
N LEU A 128 1.66 -3.72 10.66
CA LEU A 128 0.46 -3.17 11.29
C LEU A 128 0.02 -3.98 12.51
N ARG A 129 0.20 -5.32 12.49
CA ARG A 129 -0.06 -6.17 13.66
C ARG A 129 0.90 -5.88 14.80
N ALA A 130 2.19 -5.71 14.48
CA ALA A 130 3.20 -5.36 15.46
C ALA A 130 2.90 -3.99 16.10
N GLN A 131 2.51 -3.00 15.28
CA GLN A 131 2.08 -1.70 15.78
C GLN A 131 0.85 -1.81 16.68
N LEU A 132 -0.16 -2.59 16.27
CA LEU A 132 -1.36 -2.81 17.07
C LEU A 132 -1.06 -3.49 18.40
N ALA A 133 -0.18 -4.50 18.39
CA ALA A 133 0.27 -5.19 19.61
C ALA A 133 0.98 -4.24 20.58
N ALA A 134 1.81 -3.33 20.05
CA ALA A 134 2.56 -2.36 20.88
C ALA A 134 1.67 -1.25 21.43
N GLN A 135 0.79 -0.70 20.61
CA GLN A 135 -0.02 0.48 20.98
C GLN A 135 -1.33 0.13 21.65
N ARG A 136 -1.86 -1.08 21.43
CA ARG A 136 -3.12 -1.59 21.94
C ARG A 136 -4.30 -0.63 21.76
N ARG A 137 -4.30 0.10 20.66
CA ARG A 137 -5.35 1.04 20.28
C ARG A 137 -5.58 1.07 18.79
N LEU A 138 -6.81 1.27 18.40
CA LEU A 138 -7.24 1.41 17.01
C LEU A 138 -8.51 2.26 16.93
N TRP A 139 -8.76 2.78 15.75
CA TRP A 139 -9.95 3.54 15.44
C TRP A 139 -10.89 2.68 14.60
N VAL A 140 -12.17 2.67 14.94
CA VAL A 140 -13.18 1.84 14.26
C VAL A 140 -14.30 2.72 13.71
N LEU A 141 -14.70 2.42 12.47
CA LEU A 141 -15.86 2.99 11.80
C LEU A 141 -16.62 1.88 11.08
N GLY A 142 -17.65 1.33 11.73
CA GLY A 142 -18.32 0.11 11.25
C GLY A 142 -17.32 -1.04 11.08
N PRO A 143 -17.19 -1.64 9.89
CA PRO A 143 -16.22 -2.71 9.65
C PRO A 143 -14.80 -2.20 9.34
N PHE A 144 -14.57 -0.89 9.35
CA PHE A 144 -13.27 -0.32 9.00
C PHE A 144 -12.45 -0.02 10.24
N VAL A 145 -11.17 -0.35 10.14
CA VAL A 145 -10.16 -0.13 11.18
C VAL A 145 -9.08 0.79 10.66
N LEU A 146 -8.70 1.76 11.47
CA LEU A 146 -7.58 2.66 11.23
C LEU A 146 -6.59 2.56 12.39
N LEU A 147 -5.30 2.50 12.10
CA LEU A 147 -4.25 2.55 13.12
C LEU A 147 -3.65 3.96 13.20
N PRO A 148 -3.14 4.36 14.36
CA PRO A 148 -2.45 5.65 14.50
C PRO A 148 -1.36 5.84 13.45
N GLY A 149 -1.33 7.00 12.82
CA GLY A 149 -0.38 7.33 11.75
C GLY A 149 -0.66 6.71 10.39
N VAL A 150 -1.57 5.73 10.28
CA VAL A 150 -1.87 5.03 9.01
C VAL A 150 -3.22 5.51 8.49
N ILE A 151 -3.26 6.10 7.30
CA ILE A 151 -4.50 6.67 6.74
C ILE A 151 -5.29 5.71 5.84
N GLY A 152 -4.78 4.53 5.56
CA GLY A 152 -5.49 3.52 4.77
C GLY A 152 -6.40 2.65 5.65
N PRO A 153 -7.72 2.91 5.72
CA PRO A 153 -8.61 2.08 6.52
C PRO A 153 -8.62 0.64 6.01
N ARG A 154 -8.55 -0.31 6.93
CA ARG A 154 -8.60 -1.74 6.63
C ARG A 154 -10.00 -2.26 6.90
N ARG A 155 -10.58 -2.97 5.93
CA ARG A 155 -11.89 -3.57 6.09
C ARG A 155 -11.77 -4.87 6.88
N GLY A 156 -12.56 -4.99 7.95
CA GLY A 156 -12.78 -6.22 8.70
C GLY A 156 -14.16 -6.83 8.40
N VAL A 157 -14.44 -7.92 9.07
CA VAL A 157 -15.72 -8.63 9.00
C VAL A 157 -16.17 -8.90 10.42
N PHE A 158 -17.41 -8.57 10.76
CA PHE A 158 -18.00 -8.92 12.05
C PHE A 158 -18.35 -10.41 12.06
N ARG A 159 -18.06 -11.07 13.18
CA ARG A 159 -18.30 -12.49 13.44
C ARG A 159 -18.82 -12.68 14.87
N ASP A 160 -19.51 -13.78 15.09
CA ASP A 160 -20.03 -14.12 16.43
C ASP A 160 -18.95 -14.81 17.30
N ALA A 161 -17.88 -15.31 16.66
CA ALA A 161 -16.74 -15.92 17.32
C ALA A 161 -15.41 -15.47 16.70
N PRO A 162 -14.28 -15.55 17.43
CA PRO A 162 -12.96 -15.25 16.87
C PRO A 162 -12.58 -16.26 15.80
N VAL A 163 -11.56 -15.95 15.01
CA VAL A 163 -11.03 -16.87 13.98
C VAL A 163 -10.47 -18.12 14.67
N LYS A 164 -10.80 -19.31 14.16
CA LYS A 164 -10.29 -20.59 14.70
C LYS A 164 -8.76 -20.61 14.73
N GLY A 165 -8.19 -21.19 15.78
CA GLY A 165 -6.74 -21.28 15.97
C GLY A 165 -6.09 -19.96 16.39
N SER A 166 -6.87 -19.00 16.90
CA SER A 166 -6.37 -17.74 17.41
C SER A 166 -5.63 -17.91 18.74
N ALA A 167 -4.52 -17.19 18.88
CA ALA A 167 -3.80 -17.00 20.13
C ALA A 167 -4.04 -15.56 20.65
N PRO A 168 -3.90 -15.31 21.97
CA PRO A 168 -3.98 -13.95 22.50
C PRO A 168 -3.03 -12.99 21.81
N LEU A 169 -3.47 -11.76 21.56
CA LEU A 169 -2.62 -10.68 21.08
C LEU A 169 -1.74 -10.19 22.24
N VAL A 170 -0.53 -10.72 22.33
CA VAL A 170 0.42 -10.35 23.37
C VAL A 170 0.92 -8.94 23.13
N ALA A 171 0.90 -8.11 24.18
CA ALA A 171 1.51 -6.78 24.16
C ALA A 171 3.03 -6.94 24.03
N GLU A 172 3.58 -6.43 22.94
CA GLU A 172 5.02 -6.54 22.66
C GLU A 172 5.56 -5.19 22.21
N PRO A 173 6.54 -4.62 22.92
CA PRO A 173 7.16 -3.38 22.49
C PRO A 173 7.84 -3.58 21.13
N VAL A 174 7.61 -2.65 20.22
CA VAL A 174 8.19 -2.70 18.88
C VAL A 174 9.28 -1.64 18.76
N THR A 175 10.51 -2.10 18.62
CA THR A 175 11.63 -1.20 18.34
C THR A 175 11.53 -0.67 16.90
N PRO A 176 12.02 0.57 16.63
CA PRO A 176 12.05 1.12 15.28
C PRO A 176 12.78 0.22 14.27
N GLY A 177 13.84 -0.46 14.68
CA GLY A 177 14.58 -1.42 13.85
C GLY A 177 13.75 -2.65 13.47
N ARG A 178 13.00 -3.21 14.42
CA ARG A 178 12.08 -4.33 14.17
C ARG A 178 10.96 -3.91 13.21
N MET A 179 10.39 -2.72 13.39
CA MET A 179 9.35 -2.20 12.49
C MET A 179 9.88 -2.07 11.06
N LEU A 180 11.07 -1.52 10.88
CA LEU A 180 11.70 -1.40 9.57
C LEU A 180 11.96 -2.77 8.93
N THR A 181 12.39 -3.75 9.71
CA THR A 181 12.61 -5.12 9.23
C THR A 181 11.30 -5.77 8.75
N LEU A 182 10.22 -5.63 9.50
CA LEU A 182 8.90 -6.12 9.11
C LEU A 182 8.39 -5.47 7.83
N GLN A 183 8.59 -4.15 7.69
CA GLN A 183 8.21 -3.40 6.50
C GLN A 183 9.02 -3.85 5.27
N ARG A 184 10.33 -4.07 5.42
CA ARG A 184 11.18 -4.59 4.35
C ARG A 184 10.75 -5.99 3.89
N ARG A 185 10.45 -6.88 4.83
CA ARG A 185 9.94 -8.24 4.51
C ARG A 185 8.61 -8.17 3.77
N LEU A 186 7.72 -7.28 4.17
CA LEU A 186 6.46 -7.06 3.45
C LEU A 186 6.73 -6.56 2.03
N LEU A 187 7.61 -5.59 1.85
CA LEU A 187 7.97 -5.07 0.54
C LEU A 187 8.63 -6.15 -0.34
N ALA A 188 9.54 -6.94 0.22
CA ALA A 188 10.16 -8.08 -0.47
C ALA A 188 9.11 -9.09 -0.94
N SER A 189 8.07 -9.37 -0.15
CA SER A 189 6.99 -10.27 -0.56
C SER A 189 6.18 -9.73 -1.74
N TYR A 190 6.01 -8.42 -1.89
CA TYR A 190 5.40 -7.82 -3.07
C TYR A 190 6.29 -7.97 -4.32
N TYR A 191 7.59 -7.80 -4.19
CA TYR A 191 8.52 -8.05 -5.31
C TYR A 191 8.51 -9.52 -5.74
N LEU A 192 8.47 -10.46 -4.78
CA LEU A 192 8.35 -11.90 -5.09
C LEU A 192 7.02 -12.23 -5.77
N LEU A 193 5.93 -11.62 -5.33
CA LEU A 193 4.63 -11.77 -6.00
C LEU A 193 4.69 -11.24 -7.44
N GLY A 194 5.29 -10.06 -7.64
CA GLY A 194 5.53 -9.50 -8.97
C GLY A 194 6.37 -10.43 -9.84
N ALA A 195 7.45 -11.00 -9.30
CA ALA A 195 8.27 -12.00 -9.99
C ALA A 195 7.45 -13.23 -10.38
N GLY A 196 6.59 -13.73 -9.49
CA GLY A 196 5.67 -14.84 -9.80
C GLY A 196 4.73 -14.53 -10.96
N ILE A 197 4.17 -13.32 -11.00
CA ILE A 197 3.29 -12.88 -12.10
C ILE A 197 4.07 -12.82 -13.42
N THR A 198 5.31 -12.30 -13.42
CA THR A 198 6.13 -12.23 -14.63
C THR A 198 6.56 -13.61 -15.12
N VAL A 199 6.80 -14.58 -14.22
CA VAL A 199 7.04 -15.99 -14.61
C VAL A 199 5.83 -16.57 -15.33
N VAL A 200 4.64 -16.41 -14.79
CA VAL A 200 3.41 -16.92 -15.42
C VAL A 200 3.17 -16.26 -16.78
N ALA A 201 3.35 -14.94 -16.88
CA ALA A 201 3.22 -14.20 -18.13
C ALA A 201 4.25 -14.65 -19.17
N GLY A 202 5.50 -14.86 -18.76
CA GLY A 202 6.59 -15.36 -19.62
C GLY A 202 6.34 -16.78 -20.10
N ALA A 203 5.92 -17.68 -19.22
CA ALA A 203 5.56 -19.06 -19.58
C ALA A 203 4.39 -19.10 -20.57
N PHE A 204 3.38 -18.26 -20.36
CA PHE A 204 2.27 -18.13 -21.30
C PHE A 204 2.73 -17.61 -22.67
N ALA A 205 3.58 -16.58 -22.70
CA ALA A 205 4.13 -16.05 -23.94
C ALA A 205 4.97 -17.09 -24.70
N LEU A 206 5.75 -17.90 -23.99
CA LEU A 206 6.49 -19.02 -24.55
C LEU A 206 5.56 -20.08 -25.12
N TRP A 207 4.56 -20.51 -24.35
CA TRP A 207 3.58 -21.49 -24.82
C TRP A 207 2.91 -21.04 -26.10
N VAL A 208 2.43 -19.80 -26.17
CA VAL A 208 1.84 -19.21 -27.38
C VAL A 208 2.84 -19.24 -28.55
N SER A 209 4.16 -19.02 -28.31
CA SER A 209 5.17 -19.03 -29.36
C SER A 209 5.47 -20.40 -29.94
N PHE A 210 5.14 -21.49 -29.22
CA PHE A 210 5.33 -22.87 -29.68
C PHE A 210 4.10 -23.47 -30.34
N ASP A 211 2.89 -23.09 -29.88
CA ASP A 211 1.62 -23.67 -30.33
C ASP A 211 1.15 -23.11 -31.69
N PHE A 212 1.75 -22.00 -32.15
CA PHE A 212 1.43 -21.37 -33.43
C PHE A 212 2.57 -21.60 -34.44
N PRO A 213 2.40 -22.55 -35.38
CA PRO A 213 3.45 -22.91 -36.34
C PRO A 213 3.68 -21.89 -37.45
N ASP A 214 2.80 -20.94 -37.70
CA ASP A 214 2.95 -19.91 -38.72
C ASP A 214 4.05 -18.92 -38.35
N ARG A 215 5.27 -19.26 -38.79
CA ARG A 215 6.51 -18.48 -38.55
C ARG A 215 6.48 -17.08 -39.19
N ASP A 216 5.59 -16.82 -40.13
CA ASP A 216 5.51 -15.56 -40.87
C ASP A 216 4.55 -14.54 -40.20
N SER A 217 3.86 -14.93 -39.13
CA SER A 217 3.06 -13.97 -38.37
C SER A 217 3.95 -13.10 -37.47
N LEU A 218 3.71 -11.79 -37.45
CA LEU A 218 4.39 -10.83 -36.56
C LEU A 218 4.21 -11.16 -35.06
N ILE A 219 3.38 -12.14 -34.72
CA ILE A 219 3.02 -12.53 -33.36
C ILE A 219 4.13 -13.35 -32.70
N VAL A 220 4.72 -14.31 -33.41
CA VAL A 220 5.70 -15.24 -32.85
C VAL A 220 6.99 -14.54 -32.40
N PRO A 221 7.61 -13.66 -33.17
CA PRO A 221 8.80 -12.93 -32.68
C PRO A 221 8.47 -12.02 -31.50
N ASN A 222 7.29 -11.38 -31.49
CA ASN A 222 6.86 -10.49 -30.39
C ASN A 222 6.61 -11.26 -29.08
N THR A 223 6.04 -12.47 -29.14
CA THR A 223 5.82 -13.29 -27.93
C THR A 223 7.13 -13.81 -27.35
N ARG A 224 8.13 -14.16 -28.17
CA ARG A 224 9.48 -14.54 -27.72
C ARG A 224 10.19 -13.37 -27.03
N VAL A 225 10.14 -12.18 -27.62
CA VAL A 225 10.69 -10.96 -27.00
C VAL A 225 10.00 -10.69 -25.67
N LEU A 226 8.67 -10.81 -25.61
CA LEU A 226 7.92 -10.66 -24.36
C LEU A 226 8.35 -11.67 -23.30
N ALA A 227 8.55 -12.93 -23.66
CA ALA A 227 9.01 -13.96 -22.75
C ALA A 227 10.41 -13.64 -22.17
N VAL A 228 11.33 -13.17 -23.02
CA VAL A 228 12.67 -12.71 -22.58
C VAL A 228 12.55 -11.53 -21.61
N LEU A 229 11.73 -10.52 -21.93
CA LEU A 229 11.51 -9.37 -21.06
C LEU A 229 10.90 -9.78 -19.72
N CYS A 230 9.95 -10.70 -19.71
CA CYS A 230 9.39 -11.26 -18.48
C CYS A 230 10.46 -12.00 -17.65
N GLY A 231 11.35 -12.76 -18.30
CA GLY A 231 12.48 -13.44 -17.64
C GLY A 231 13.43 -12.44 -16.97
N LEU A 232 13.84 -11.40 -17.69
CA LEU A 232 14.68 -10.33 -17.15
C LEU A 232 14.00 -9.59 -16.00
N ALA A 233 12.72 -9.27 -16.13
CA ALA A 233 11.93 -8.66 -15.07
C ALA A 233 11.83 -9.55 -13.83
N THR A 234 11.64 -10.85 -13.99
CA THR A 234 11.63 -11.84 -12.91
C THR A 234 12.95 -11.82 -12.13
N ILE A 235 14.08 -11.88 -12.85
CA ILE A 235 15.40 -11.84 -12.23
C ILE A 235 15.61 -10.51 -11.48
N GLY A 236 15.28 -9.39 -12.11
CA GLY A 236 15.38 -8.05 -11.49
C GLY A 236 14.54 -7.92 -10.22
N LEU A 237 13.28 -8.38 -10.24
CA LEU A 237 12.40 -8.38 -9.09
C LEU A 237 12.89 -9.31 -7.98
N GLY A 238 13.39 -10.50 -8.33
CA GLY A 238 13.98 -11.46 -7.38
C GLY A 238 15.21 -10.89 -6.67
N ILE A 239 16.16 -10.31 -7.42
CA ILE A 239 17.33 -9.64 -6.84
C ILE A 239 16.90 -8.48 -5.93
N THR A 240 15.94 -7.67 -6.37
CA THR A 240 15.42 -6.55 -5.57
C THR A 240 14.80 -7.05 -4.27
N ALA A 241 14.02 -8.14 -4.31
CA ALA A 241 13.44 -8.76 -3.12
C ALA A 241 14.52 -9.19 -2.12
N LEU A 242 15.59 -9.84 -2.60
CA LEU A 242 16.70 -10.28 -1.76
C LEU A 242 17.46 -9.10 -1.13
N VAL A 243 17.73 -8.06 -1.90
CA VAL A 243 18.41 -6.84 -1.40
C VAL A 243 17.54 -6.12 -0.36
N VAL A 244 16.25 -6.00 -0.62
CA VAL A 244 15.31 -5.33 0.30
C VAL A 244 15.11 -6.13 1.59
N ALA A 245 15.10 -7.46 1.52
CA ALA A 245 14.91 -8.34 2.67
C ALA A 245 16.10 -8.36 3.65
N ARG A 246 17.28 -7.87 3.23
CA ARG A 246 18.48 -7.87 4.09
C ARG A 246 18.22 -7.09 5.39
N PRO A 247 18.63 -7.63 6.56
CA PRO A 247 18.53 -6.90 7.81
C PRO A 247 19.35 -5.61 7.71
N SER A 248 18.84 -4.56 8.31
CA SER A 248 19.56 -3.29 8.43
C SER A 248 20.12 -3.17 9.84
N PRO A 249 21.30 -2.60 10.03
CA PRO A 249 21.74 -2.21 11.35
C PRO A 249 20.70 -1.27 11.99
N GLU A 250 20.74 -1.13 13.31
CA GLU A 250 19.78 -0.27 14.02
C GLU A 250 19.69 1.11 13.36
N PRO A 251 18.49 1.51 12.95
CA PRO A 251 18.33 2.74 12.19
C PRO A 251 18.52 3.94 13.11
N ARG A 252 19.45 4.81 12.77
CA ARG A 252 19.51 6.15 13.37
C ARG A 252 18.50 7.02 12.65
N TRP A 253 17.54 7.54 13.39
CA TRP A 253 16.53 8.46 12.88
C TRP A 253 16.96 9.90 13.13
N THR A 254 16.86 10.74 12.10
CA THR A 254 17.04 12.19 12.22
C THR A 254 15.67 12.85 12.09
N GLU A 255 15.28 13.60 13.09
CA GLU A 255 14.05 14.41 13.06
C GLU A 255 14.33 15.75 12.39
N LEU A 256 13.43 16.15 11.51
CA LEU A 256 13.45 17.44 10.81
C LEU A 256 12.09 18.12 10.98
N ALA A 257 12.11 19.40 11.30
CA ALA A 257 10.94 20.25 11.22
C ALA A 257 10.66 20.57 9.74
N VAL A 258 9.42 20.41 9.29
CA VAL A 258 9.02 20.67 7.90
C VAL A 258 7.86 21.66 7.88
N ILE A 259 8.04 22.73 7.15
CA ILE A 259 6.95 23.63 6.78
C ILE A 259 6.40 23.11 5.45
N SER A 260 5.25 22.44 5.50
CA SER A 260 4.66 21.81 4.33
C SER A 260 3.57 22.68 3.71
N GLY A 261 3.50 22.68 2.40
CA GLY A 261 2.35 23.14 1.65
C GLY A 261 1.23 22.08 1.60
N PRO A 262 0.14 22.35 0.89
CA PRO A 262 -0.94 21.39 0.72
C PRO A 262 -0.44 20.14 -0.03
N ALA A 263 -0.87 18.97 0.45
CA ALA A 263 -0.62 17.72 -0.25
C ALA A 263 -1.44 17.68 -1.54
N SER A 264 -0.80 17.38 -2.65
CA SER A 264 -1.46 17.11 -3.93
C SER A 264 -1.49 15.61 -4.18
N VAL A 265 -2.48 15.20 -4.90
CA VAL A 265 -2.71 13.79 -5.15
C VAL A 265 -2.92 13.59 -6.65
N ASN A 266 -2.13 12.70 -7.32
CA ASN A 266 -2.24 12.43 -8.75
C ASN A 266 -3.31 11.39 -9.09
N LEU A 267 -3.60 11.17 -10.38
CA LEU A 267 -4.60 10.21 -10.88
C LEU A 267 -4.36 8.76 -10.42
N PHE A 268 -3.11 8.38 -10.10
CA PHE A 268 -2.74 7.03 -9.69
C PHE A 268 -2.76 6.79 -8.18
N GLY A 269 -3.29 7.71 -7.38
CA GLY A 269 -3.32 7.50 -5.94
C GLY A 269 -2.04 7.93 -5.20
N MET A 270 -1.01 8.38 -5.90
CA MET A 270 0.23 8.81 -5.27
C MET A 270 0.10 10.23 -4.73
N VAL A 271 0.47 10.38 -3.48
CA VAL A 271 0.46 11.69 -2.80
C VAL A 271 1.81 12.35 -2.99
N THR A 272 1.79 13.61 -3.37
CA THR A 272 2.98 14.45 -3.43
C THR A 272 2.81 15.57 -2.40
N LEU A 273 3.75 15.64 -1.47
CA LEU A 273 3.87 16.73 -0.50
C LEU A 273 5.15 17.49 -0.79
N LYS A 274 5.05 18.81 -0.93
CA LYS A 274 6.19 19.71 -1.02
C LYS A 274 6.29 20.54 0.26
N GLY A 275 7.49 20.74 0.73
CA GLY A 275 7.76 21.52 1.94
C GLY A 275 9.19 22.08 1.95
N ARG A 276 9.55 22.77 3.03
CA ARG A 276 10.89 23.26 3.31
C ARG A 276 11.34 22.76 4.67
N THR A 277 12.62 22.51 4.80
CA THR A 277 13.24 22.08 6.05
C THR A 277 14.66 22.63 6.13
N VAL A 278 15.19 22.70 7.35
CA VAL A 278 16.59 23.01 7.59
C VAL A 278 17.33 21.73 7.91
N LEU A 279 18.37 21.43 7.14
CA LEU A 279 19.21 20.26 7.36
C LEU A 279 20.14 20.48 8.57
N PRO A 280 20.65 19.39 9.18
CA PRO A 280 21.76 19.48 10.12
C PRO A 280 22.93 20.22 9.45
N GLY A 281 23.30 21.36 9.97
CA GLY A 281 24.27 22.29 9.33
C GLY A 281 23.68 23.62 8.88
N GLY A 282 22.38 23.86 9.14
CA GLY A 282 21.74 25.17 8.94
C GLY A 282 21.27 25.48 7.51
N ARG A 283 21.49 24.58 6.55
CA ARG A 283 21.07 24.79 5.15
C ARG A 283 19.57 24.53 4.99
N GLU A 284 18.86 25.53 4.49
CA GLU A 284 17.46 25.37 4.08
C GLU A 284 17.38 24.66 2.73
N VAL A 285 16.53 23.66 2.63
CA VAL A 285 16.29 22.87 1.42
C VAL A 285 14.81 22.61 1.23
N THR A 286 14.41 22.38 -0.03
CA THR A 286 13.08 21.87 -0.32
C THR A 286 13.00 20.38 -0.04
N VAL A 287 11.85 19.92 0.45
CA VAL A 287 11.56 18.50 0.66
C VAL A 287 10.37 18.11 -0.20
N GLN A 288 10.50 17.02 -0.91
CA GLN A 288 9.42 16.45 -1.69
C GLN A 288 9.22 14.98 -1.32
N ALA A 289 8.08 14.66 -0.73
CA ALA A 289 7.60 13.30 -0.61
C ALA A 289 6.75 12.99 -1.85
N ALA A 290 7.31 12.27 -2.82
CA ALA A 290 6.64 11.93 -4.08
C ALA A 290 6.55 10.41 -4.22
N GLY A 291 5.35 9.90 -4.60
CA GLY A 291 5.13 8.46 -4.76
C GLY A 291 5.25 7.66 -3.47
N SER A 292 5.28 8.33 -2.32
CA SER A 292 5.37 7.71 -1.02
C SER A 292 4.02 7.22 -0.53
N ASP A 293 4.04 6.39 0.52
CA ASP A 293 2.82 6.02 1.24
C ASP A 293 2.05 7.30 1.62
N PRO A 294 0.77 7.41 1.25
CA PRO A 294 -0.06 8.55 1.63
C PRO A 294 -0.03 8.83 3.14
N SER A 295 0.18 7.81 3.96
CA SER A 295 0.33 7.96 5.41
C SER A 295 1.53 8.81 5.81
N LEU A 296 2.66 8.71 5.10
CA LEU A 296 3.84 9.53 5.39
C LEU A 296 3.57 11.01 5.11
N ALA A 297 3.04 11.31 3.92
CA ALA A 297 2.71 12.68 3.54
C ALA A 297 1.70 13.33 4.50
N ALA A 298 0.70 12.56 4.92
CA ALA A 298 -0.30 13.01 5.86
C ALA A 298 0.26 13.26 7.28
N ASN A 299 1.14 12.40 7.76
CA ASN A 299 1.81 12.63 9.04
C ASN A 299 2.69 13.88 8.99
N ILE A 300 3.44 14.11 7.91
CA ILE A 300 4.24 15.33 7.75
C ILE A 300 3.32 16.56 7.74
N ALA A 301 2.23 16.53 6.97
CA ALA A 301 1.29 17.65 6.89
C ALA A 301 0.61 17.95 8.23
N ALA A 302 0.26 16.92 9.00
CA ALA A 302 -0.43 17.07 10.27
C ALA A 302 0.49 17.46 11.44
N THR A 303 1.73 16.97 11.44
CA THR A 303 2.65 17.15 12.58
C THR A 303 3.74 18.18 12.34
N GLY A 304 3.99 18.58 11.10
CA GLY A 304 5.13 19.39 10.71
C GLY A 304 6.48 18.70 10.94
N ARG A 305 6.51 17.37 11.11
CA ARG A 305 7.71 16.60 11.43
C ARG A 305 7.98 15.52 10.40
N LEU A 306 9.23 15.37 10.04
CA LEU A 306 9.75 14.36 9.13
C LEU A 306 10.89 13.60 9.82
N TRP A 307 10.75 12.28 9.87
CA TRP A 307 11.81 11.40 10.37
C TRP A 307 12.49 10.71 9.20
N VAL A 308 13.81 10.85 9.11
CA VAL A 308 14.65 10.35 8.03
C VAL A 308 15.64 9.34 8.58
N LEU A 309 15.86 8.26 7.83
CA LEU A 309 16.90 7.28 8.16
C LEU A 309 18.28 7.80 7.77
N GLY A 310 19.15 7.92 8.77
CA GLY A 310 20.51 8.45 8.60
C GLY A 310 20.55 9.98 8.53
N VAL A 311 21.67 10.50 8.03
CA VAL A 311 21.86 11.94 7.87
C VAL A 311 21.31 12.38 6.52
N PRO A 312 20.36 13.32 6.49
CA PRO A 312 19.82 13.84 5.23
C PRO A 312 20.86 14.67 4.49
N VAL A 313 20.93 14.52 3.17
CA VAL A 313 21.88 15.23 2.30
C VAL A 313 21.11 15.94 1.20
N ALA A 314 21.43 17.23 0.97
CA ALA A 314 20.87 18.03 -0.12
C ALA A 314 21.08 17.34 -1.47
N GLY A 315 20.08 17.40 -2.35
CA GLY A 315 20.09 16.78 -3.68
C GLY A 315 19.86 15.26 -3.70
N LYS A 316 19.81 14.59 -2.54
CA LYS A 316 19.65 13.13 -2.47
C LYS A 316 18.27 12.70 -2.01
N MET A 317 17.93 11.44 -2.34
CA MET A 317 16.77 10.77 -1.79
C MET A 317 17.14 10.10 -0.46
N ALA A 318 16.20 10.13 0.49
CA ALA A 318 16.34 9.43 1.74
C ALA A 318 15.08 8.63 2.07
N LYS A 319 15.24 7.54 2.81
CA LYS A 319 14.12 6.80 3.39
C LYS A 319 13.57 7.58 4.57
N ALA A 320 12.26 7.70 4.64
CA ALA A 320 11.55 8.42 5.68
C ALA A 320 10.43 7.56 6.27
N GLY A 321 9.99 7.93 7.47
CA GLY A 321 8.91 7.21 8.14
C GLY A 321 8.59 7.82 9.49
N VAL A 322 7.84 7.09 10.30
CA VAL A 322 7.56 7.43 11.69
C VAL A 322 8.12 6.30 12.56
N PRO A 323 9.12 6.56 13.44
CA PRO A 323 9.71 5.53 14.27
C PRO A 323 8.66 4.79 15.11
N GLY A 324 8.73 3.45 15.12
CA GLY A 324 7.77 2.62 15.86
C GLY A 324 6.38 2.46 15.20
N HIS A 325 6.15 3.08 14.04
CA HIS A 325 4.90 2.99 13.30
C HIS A 325 5.12 2.35 11.92
N ALA A 326 4.07 1.77 11.37
CA ALA A 326 4.08 1.16 10.03
C ALA A 326 3.91 2.22 8.92
N VAL A 327 4.62 3.33 9.04
CA VAL A 327 4.57 4.47 8.11
C VAL A 327 5.96 4.68 7.54
N PHE A 328 6.13 4.40 6.24
CA PHE A 328 7.41 4.51 5.55
C PHE A 328 7.23 5.03 4.13
N GLY A 329 8.25 5.69 3.62
CA GLY A 329 8.29 6.16 2.26
C GLY A 329 9.68 6.69 1.89
N GLN A 330 9.73 7.48 0.84
CA GLN A 330 10.94 8.14 0.36
C GLN A 330 10.68 9.64 0.23
N VAL A 331 11.69 10.41 0.55
CA VAL A 331 11.69 11.86 0.36
C VAL A 331 12.91 12.28 -0.43
N LYS A 332 12.75 13.28 -1.29
CA LYS A 332 13.83 13.91 -2.03
C LYS A 332 14.11 15.27 -1.42
N PHE A 333 15.37 15.55 -1.13
CA PHE A 333 15.83 16.86 -0.72
C PHE A 333 16.29 17.64 -1.96
N GLY A 334 15.85 18.89 -2.09
CA GLY A 334 16.34 19.78 -3.14
C GLY A 334 17.82 20.13 -2.95
N SER A 335 18.44 20.57 -4.00
CA SER A 335 19.84 21.04 -4.01
C SER A 335 19.94 22.42 -3.38
#